data_796f2ce7b584fed85eebafe6d011e520
#
_entry.id   796f2ce7b584fed85eebafe6d011e520
#
_cell.length_a   1.000
_cell.length_b   1.000
_cell.length_c   1.000
_cell.angle_alpha   90.00
_cell.angle_beta   90.00
_cell.angle_gamma   90.00
#
_symmetry.space_group_name_H-M   'P 1'
#
loop_
_entity.id
_entity.type
_entity.pdbx_description
1 polymer ?
#
loop_
_entity_poly.entity_id
_entity_poly.type
_entity_poly.pdbx_seq_one_letter_code
_entity_poly.pdbx_strand_id
1 'polypeptide(L)'
;MSEPTQTAPEPESVPLPDVLVLPAEYFFIEKVEVPTALAPAELADFAELSMEAVSPFPLDQLRWGFLIAPDGQHLLIYAALKERLKLEGHTELESYTWVLPDFTTLQGARFTRDTEVVLEGEHYTTSFLLPSGEASPENIRSLPAGSDTPHSKGQSIHLKLLTVELSEQSIPTFKFETIGESPDDGLWSPLEPDEASLWNADIRPSSFKTVERSARRTTSLVTRIMGYAAIFAIVLVVFEGLLFLGDFWLGTRTAKIDEQATPVRRIEDKQSLLNKLDQVAQNELRPIAMLTAANEVRTALGTTGIEYDETIIDSSNRLTIEGKANTINELNLYTKSLRQSGKFQLAEDPKYITRDSKTTFTVTLDYTYREPEPAAAKGVMTP
;
A
#
# COMPACT_ATOMS: atom_id res chain seq x y z
N MET A 1 -55.75 -23.22 27.15
CA MET A 1 -54.90 -22.07 27.52
C MET A 1 -53.50 -22.62 27.54
N SER A 2 -52.75 -22.43 26.45
CA SER A 2 -51.38 -22.87 26.33
C SER A 2 -50.45 -21.66 26.59
N GLU A 3 -49.60 -21.77 27.60
CA GLU A 3 -48.63 -20.75 27.95
C GLU A 3 -47.59 -20.60 26.80
N PRO A 4 -47.21 -19.35 26.47
CA PRO A 4 -46.15 -19.13 25.50
C PRO A 4 -44.78 -19.49 26.16
N THR A 5 -44.09 -20.45 25.57
CA THR A 5 -42.71 -20.79 25.89
C THR A 5 -41.82 -19.55 25.64
N GLN A 6 -41.32 -18.95 26.72
CA GLN A 6 -40.29 -17.90 26.63
C GLN A 6 -39.02 -18.54 26.07
N THR A 7 -38.71 -18.21 24.83
CA THR A 7 -37.40 -18.48 24.22
C THR A 7 -36.38 -17.71 25.00
N ALA A 8 -35.43 -18.39 25.61
CA ALA A 8 -34.28 -17.75 26.25
C ALA A 8 -33.54 -16.87 25.24
N PRO A 9 -33.08 -15.67 25.62
CA PRO A 9 -32.31 -14.84 24.72
C PRO A 9 -31.04 -15.60 24.30
N GLU A 10 -30.85 -15.70 23.00
CA GLU A 10 -29.58 -16.17 22.40
C GLU A 10 -28.45 -15.37 23.04
N PRO A 11 -27.36 -16.00 23.50
CA PRO A 11 -26.22 -15.26 24.02
C PRO A 11 -25.72 -14.36 22.90
N GLU A 12 -25.82 -13.04 23.12
CA GLU A 12 -25.17 -12.04 22.28
C GLU A 12 -23.70 -12.46 22.11
N SER A 13 -23.33 -12.86 20.90
CA SER A 13 -21.95 -13.13 20.56
C SER A 13 -21.16 -11.84 20.76
N VAL A 14 -20.42 -11.76 21.86
CA VAL A 14 -19.46 -10.68 22.08
C VAL A 14 -18.54 -10.70 20.84
N PRO A 15 -18.48 -9.63 20.05
CA PRO A 15 -17.58 -9.61 18.92
C PRO A 15 -16.17 -9.88 19.42
N LEU A 16 -15.52 -10.90 18.87
CA LEU A 16 -14.12 -11.21 19.17
C LEU A 16 -13.30 -9.94 18.87
N PRO A 17 -12.35 -9.57 19.73
CA PRO A 17 -11.53 -8.41 19.47
C PRO A 17 -10.79 -8.60 18.15
N ASP A 18 -10.88 -7.62 17.26
CA ASP A 18 -10.25 -7.68 15.94
C ASP A 18 -8.71 -7.76 16.01
N VAL A 19 -8.13 -7.48 17.17
CA VAL A 19 -6.69 -7.51 17.42
C VAL A 19 -6.43 -8.30 18.70
N LEU A 20 -5.58 -9.31 18.59
CA LEU A 20 -5.10 -10.09 19.72
C LEU A 20 -3.70 -9.58 20.12
N VAL A 21 -3.57 -9.09 21.34
CA VAL A 21 -2.28 -8.70 21.93
C VAL A 21 -1.84 -9.78 22.90
N LEU A 22 -0.69 -10.37 22.65
CA LEU A 22 -0.13 -11.47 23.43
C LEU A 22 1.01 -10.96 24.36
N PRO A 23 1.08 -11.41 25.61
CA PRO A 23 2.12 -11.00 26.55
C PRO A 23 3.50 -11.50 26.12
N ALA A 24 4.53 -10.72 26.41
CA ALA A 24 5.93 -11.05 26.08
C ALA A 24 6.39 -12.41 26.63
N GLU A 25 5.76 -12.89 27.70
CA GLU A 25 6.08 -14.18 28.32
C GLU A 25 5.99 -15.38 27.36
N TYR A 26 5.14 -15.28 26.31
CA TYR A 26 4.99 -16.39 25.35
C TYR A 26 6.15 -16.46 24.36
N PHE A 27 6.98 -15.42 24.32
CA PHE A 27 7.96 -15.26 23.26
C PHE A 27 9.39 -15.51 23.73
N PHE A 28 10.12 -16.21 22.90
CA PHE A 28 11.57 -16.12 22.84
C PHE A 28 11.90 -14.90 21.98
N ILE A 29 12.80 -14.04 22.46
CA ILE A 29 13.11 -12.75 21.84
C ILE A 29 14.60 -12.62 21.72
N GLU A 30 15.09 -12.26 20.55
CA GLU A 30 16.52 -12.07 20.28
C GLU A 30 16.74 -10.86 19.38
N LYS A 31 17.83 -10.13 19.64
CA LYS A 31 18.29 -9.01 18.82
C LYS A 31 19.41 -9.48 17.91
N VAL A 32 19.24 -9.30 16.60
CA VAL A 32 20.18 -9.76 15.57
C VAL A 32 20.70 -8.56 14.78
N GLU A 33 22.01 -8.53 14.53
CA GLU A 33 22.62 -7.50 13.68
C GLU A 33 22.35 -7.78 12.20
N VAL A 34 21.96 -6.72 11.48
CA VAL A 34 21.70 -6.79 10.05
C VAL A 34 22.99 -6.49 9.28
N PRO A 35 23.40 -7.33 8.36
CA PRO A 35 24.56 -7.04 7.50
C PRO A 35 24.31 -5.77 6.66
N THR A 36 25.28 -4.86 6.64
CA THR A 36 25.17 -3.56 5.92
C THR A 36 24.97 -3.69 4.41
N ALA A 37 25.23 -4.85 3.83
CA ALA A 37 25.06 -5.13 2.40
C ALA A 37 23.65 -5.66 2.05
N LEU A 38 22.76 -5.88 3.04
CA LEU A 38 21.46 -6.50 2.82
C LEU A 38 20.46 -5.50 2.23
N ALA A 39 19.78 -5.90 1.15
CA ALA A 39 18.72 -5.06 0.58
C ALA A 39 17.44 -5.12 1.43
N PRO A 40 16.64 -4.04 1.51
CA PRO A 40 15.38 -4.04 2.27
C PRO A 40 14.41 -5.16 1.88
N ALA A 41 14.42 -5.62 0.63
CA ALA A 41 13.58 -6.71 0.15
C ALA A 41 14.00 -8.09 0.70
N GLU A 42 15.25 -8.22 1.18
CA GLU A 42 15.84 -9.47 1.68
C GLU A 42 15.74 -9.58 3.21
N LEU A 43 15.26 -8.53 3.89
CA LEU A 43 15.15 -8.48 5.35
C LEU A 43 14.25 -9.58 5.92
N ALA A 44 13.15 -9.89 5.23
CA ALA A 44 12.24 -10.94 5.67
C ALA A 44 12.89 -12.34 5.60
N ASP A 45 13.61 -12.63 4.52
CA ASP A 45 14.34 -13.89 4.34
C ASP A 45 15.49 -13.99 5.34
N PHE A 46 16.17 -12.87 5.61
CA PHE A 46 17.22 -12.81 6.63
C PHE A 46 16.66 -13.02 8.04
N ALA A 47 15.50 -12.46 8.36
CA ALA A 47 14.83 -12.67 9.64
C ALA A 47 14.45 -14.15 9.83
N GLU A 48 13.95 -14.80 8.78
CA GLU A 48 13.61 -16.23 8.79
C GLU A 48 14.86 -17.10 9.04
N LEU A 49 15.94 -16.89 8.30
CA LEU A 49 17.21 -17.59 8.49
C LEU A 49 17.80 -17.34 9.88
N SER A 50 17.70 -16.12 10.37
CA SER A 50 18.20 -15.77 11.72
C SER A 50 17.38 -16.48 12.80
N MET A 51 16.05 -16.52 12.62
CA MET A 51 15.17 -17.26 13.53
C MET A 51 15.50 -18.76 13.53
N GLU A 52 15.73 -19.37 12.38
CA GLU A 52 16.12 -20.76 12.26
C GLU A 52 17.47 -21.05 12.97
N ALA A 53 18.40 -20.11 12.87
CA ALA A 53 19.72 -20.27 13.48
C ALA A 53 19.73 -20.14 15.01
N VAL A 54 18.85 -19.28 15.56
CA VAL A 54 18.85 -18.93 16.99
C VAL A 54 17.80 -19.73 17.77
N SER A 55 16.72 -20.15 17.14
CA SER A 55 15.64 -20.87 17.80
C SER A 55 16.05 -22.31 18.16
N PRO A 56 15.72 -22.77 19.38
CA PRO A 56 15.92 -24.16 19.76
C PRO A 56 14.88 -25.11 19.14
N PHE A 57 13.85 -24.56 18.49
CA PHE A 57 12.74 -25.32 17.89
C PHE A 57 12.67 -25.07 16.39
N PRO A 58 12.24 -26.07 15.58
CA PRO A 58 12.02 -25.91 14.16
C PRO A 58 10.97 -24.82 13.84
N LEU A 59 11.15 -24.09 12.76
CA LEU A 59 10.25 -22.99 12.36
C LEU A 59 8.80 -23.42 12.17
N ASP A 60 8.56 -24.65 11.75
CA ASP A 60 7.22 -25.20 11.57
C ASP A 60 6.46 -25.37 12.88
N GLN A 61 7.13 -25.38 14.03
CA GLN A 61 6.53 -25.39 15.36
C GLN A 61 6.35 -24.02 15.97
N LEU A 62 6.81 -22.98 15.30
CA LEU A 62 6.81 -21.61 15.80
C LEU A 62 5.74 -20.76 15.12
N ARG A 63 5.30 -19.74 15.87
CA ARG A 63 4.66 -18.53 15.37
C ARG A 63 5.63 -17.40 15.65
N TRP A 64 6.08 -16.71 14.60
CA TRP A 64 7.15 -15.74 14.74
C TRP A 64 6.89 -14.47 13.94
N GLY A 65 7.55 -13.41 14.36
CA GLY A 65 7.56 -12.12 13.70
C GLY A 65 8.87 -11.41 13.99
N PHE A 66 9.02 -10.22 13.44
CA PHE A 66 10.20 -9.39 13.65
C PHE A 66 9.89 -7.91 13.57
N LEU A 67 10.72 -7.10 14.22
CA LEU A 67 10.74 -5.66 14.11
C LEU A 67 12.08 -5.22 13.53
N ILE A 68 12.03 -4.24 12.66
CA ILE A 68 13.22 -3.58 12.14
C ILE A 68 13.51 -2.40 13.05
N ALA A 69 14.72 -2.35 13.62
CA ALA A 69 15.12 -1.17 14.37
C ALA A 69 15.21 0.03 13.42
N PRO A 70 14.89 1.24 13.89
CA PRO A 70 14.87 2.44 13.06
C PRO A 70 16.22 2.79 12.41
N ASP A 71 17.32 2.37 13.05
CA ASP A 71 18.68 2.49 12.51
C ASP A 71 18.92 1.59 11.29
N GLY A 72 18.02 0.60 11.05
CA GLY A 72 18.16 -0.41 10.01
C GLY A 72 19.29 -1.40 10.23
N GLN A 73 20.00 -1.32 11.36
CA GLN A 73 21.17 -2.15 11.64
C GLN A 73 20.84 -3.38 12.50
N HIS A 74 19.65 -3.40 13.09
CA HIS A 74 19.23 -4.48 13.97
C HIS A 74 17.81 -4.95 13.63
N LEU A 75 17.58 -6.25 13.83
CA LEU A 75 16.26 -6.85 13.87
C LEU A 75 16.01 -7.39 15.26
N LEU A 76 14.83 -7.13 15.78
CA LEU A 76 14.30 -7.84 16.93
C LEU A 76 13.43 -8.98 16.40
N ILE A 77 13.91 -10.21 16.50
CA ILE A 77 13.18 -11.41 16.11
C ILE A 77 12.54 -12.04 17.34
N TYR A 78 11.33 -12.56 17.21
CA TYR A 78 10.64 -13.21 18.31
C TYR A 78 9.73 -14.33 17.83
N ALA A 79 9.60 -15.34 18.67
CA ALA A 79 8.84 -16.52 18.36
C ALA A 79 8.12 -17.11 19.58
N ALA A 80 6.90 -17.58 19.38
CA ALA A 80 6.13 -18.35 20.35
C ALA A 80 5.93 -19.78 19.87
N LEU A 81 5.98 -20.74 20.79
CA LEU A 81 5.72 -22.14 20.49
C LEU A 81 4.22 -22.35 20.24
N LYS A 82 3.86 -22.96 19.12
CA LYS A 82 2.44 -23.22 18.76
C LYS A 82 1.70 -24.00 19.83
N GLU A 83 2.36 -24.97 20.43
CA GLU A 83 1.75 -25.78 21.49
C GLU A 83 1.47 -24.96 22.75
N ARG A 84 2.37 -24.04 23.12
CA ARG A 84 2.15 -23.14 24.27
C ARG A 84 0.94 -22.23 24.03
N LEU A 85 0.86 -21.64 22.84
CA LEU A 85 -0.29 -20.81 22.46
C LEU A 85 -1.62 -21.56 22.52
N LYS A 86 -1.62 -22.84 22.08
CA LYS A 86 -2.81 -23.70 22.18
C LYS A 86 -3.19 -24.00 23.62
N LEU A 87 -2.24 -24.28 24.49
CA LEU A 87 -2.49 -24.54 25.91
C LEU A 87 -3.11 -23.35 26.63
N GLU A 88 -2.73 -22.13 26.21
CA GLU A 88 -3.29 -20.87 26.73
C GLU A 88 -4.61 -20.45 26.04
N GLY A 89 -5.16 -21.31 25.18
CA GLY A 89 -6.46 -21.08 24.53
C GLY A 89 -6.39 -20.34 23.17
N HIS A 90 -5.21 -19.97 22.69
CA HIS A 90 -5.04 -19.26 21.43
C HIS A 90 -4.89 -20.26 20.25
N THR A 91 -6.00 -20.90 19.86
CA THR A 91 -5.99 -21.94 18.81
C THR A 91 -6.21 -21.39 17.41
N GLU A 92 -6.98 -20.32 17.26
CA GLU A 92 -7.42 -19.77 15.97
C GLU A 92 -6.87 -18.35 15.75
N LEU A 93 -5.55 -18.25 15.61
CA LEU A 93 -4.90 -16.93 15.41
C LEU A 93 -5.32 -16.27 14.09
N GLU A 94 -5.70 -17.06 13.12
CA GLU A 94 -6.15 -16.59 11.81
C GLU A 94 -7.54 -15.92 11.84
N SER A 95 -8.31 -16.06 12.93
CA SER A 95 -9.59 -15.39 13.11
C SER A 95 -9.46 -13.89 13.47
N TYR A 96 -8.29 -13.49 13.96
CA TYR A 96 -8.02 -12.10 14.30
C TYR A 96 -7.46 -11.32 13.11
N THR A 97 -7.75 -10.03 13.08
CA THR A 97 -7.21 -9.10 12.07
C THR A 97 -5.70 -8.90 12.23
N TRP A 98 -5.22 -8.88 13.47
CA TRP A 98 -3.81 -8.82 13.83
C TRP A 98 -3.54 -9.64 15.09
N VAL A 99 -2.36 -10.26 15.14
CA VAL A 99 -1.87 -10.96 16.33
C VAL A 99 -0.47 -10.46 16.64
N LEU A 100 -0.36 -9.66 17.67
CA LEU A 100 0.83 -8.88 17.97
C LEU A 100 1.32 -9.16 19.41
N PRO A 101 2.65 -9.22 19.65
CA PRO A 101 3.18 -9.15 20.99
C PRO A 101 2.93 -7.77 21.62
N ASP A 102 2.74 -7.72 22.93
CA ASP A 102 2.46 -6.49 23.69
C ASP A 102 3.57 -5.43 23.52
N PHE A 103 4.84 -5.83 23.53
CA PHE A 103 5.98 -4.93 23.33
C PHE A 103 6.04 -4.31 21.93
N THR A 104 5.26 -4.79 20.97
CA THR A 104 5.18 -4.22 19.63
C THR A 104 4.10 -3.14 19.50
N THR A 105 3.24 -2.99 20.51
CA THR A 105 2.10 -2.04 20.49
C THR A 105 2.55 -0.58 20.57
N LEU A 106 3.78 -0.33 21.00
CA LEU A 106 4.37 1.01 21.09
C LEU A 106 5.23 1.38 19.86
N GLN A 107 5.07 0.67 18.74
CA GLN A 107 5.75 1.03 17.50
C GLN A 107 5.39 2.46 17.06
N GLY A 108 6.42 3.22 16.69
CA GLY A 108 6.27 4.62 16.31
C GLY A 108 6.30 5.60 17.49
N ALA A 109 6.32 5.12 18.74
CA ALA A 109 6.54 5.97 19.90
C ALA A 109 7.96 6.56 19.88
N ARG A 110 8.08 7.85 20.23
CA ARG A 110 9.38 8.54 20.30
C ARG A 110 9.54 9.16 21.67
N PHE A 111 10.63 8.81 22.33
CA PHE A 111 10.98 9.35 23.64
C PHE A 111 12.22 10.25 23.53
N THR A 112 12.23 11.34 24.27
CA THR A 112 13.41 12.24 24.33
C THR A 112 14.55 11.68 25.17
N ARG A 113 14.25 10.70 26.01
CA ARG A 113 15.22 10.03 26.91
C ARG A 113 14.97 8.54 26.89
N ASP A 114 16.00 7.79 27.28
CA ASP A 114 15.85 6.36 27.51
C ASP A 114 14.76 6.13 28.57
N THR A 115 13.70 5.44 28.15
CA THR A 115 12.49 5.27 28.94
C THR A 115 12.21 3.79 29.16
N GLU A 116 12.14 3.37 30.40
CA GLU A 116 11.64 2.05 30.75
C GLU A 116 10.11 2.07 30.71
N VAL A 117 9.54 1.28 29.84
CA VAL A 117 8.10 1.11 29.73
C VAL A 117 7.68 -0.16 30.44
N VAL A 118 6.69 -0.04 31.29
CA VAL A 118 6.06 -1.14 32.01
C VAL A 118 4.62 -1.24 31.53
N LEU A 119 4.32 -2.29 30.78
CA LEU A 119 2.96 -2.59 30.32
C LEU A 119 2.29 -3.52 31.32
N GLU A 120 1.23 -3.05 31.97
CA GLU A 120 0.45 -3.83 32.93
C GLU A 120 -0.61 -4.66 32.21
N GLY A 121 -0.51 -5.98 32.31
CA GLY A 121 -1.52 -6.93 31.89
C GLY A 121 -2.23 -7.58 33.07
N GLU A 122 -3.24 -8.43 32.81
CA GLU A 122 -3.99 -9.11 33.88
C GLU A 122 -3.14 -10.09 34.68
N HIS A 123 -2.28 -10.86 34.02
CA HIS A 123 -1.51 -11.93 34.66
C HIS A 123 -0.01 -11.64 34.67
N TYR A 124 0.46 -10.84 33.73
CA TYR A 124 1.87 -10.52 33.51
C TYR A 124 2.04 -9.03 33.28
N THR A 125 3.18 -8.56 33.71
CA THR A 125 3.66 -7.21 33.41
C THR A 125 4.87 -7.33 32.51
N THR A 126 4.85 -6.66 31.37
CA THR A 126 5.97 -6.63 30.43
C THR A 126 6.76 -5.34 30.64
N SER A 127 8.04 -5.42 30.94
CA SER A 127 8.93 -4.26 30.99
C SER A 127 9.97 -4.32 29.87
N PHE A 128 10.24 -3.18 29.26
CA PHE A 128 11.27 -3.03 28.23
C PHE A 128 11.79 -1.60 28.19
N LEU A 129 13.02 -1.46 27.73
CA LEU A 129 13.66 -0.18 27.55
C LEU A 129 13.41 0.33 26.12
N LEU A 130 12.92 1.55 25.99
CA LEU A 130 12.89 2.28 24.75
C LEU A 130 13.99 3.34 24.76
N PRO A 131 15.02 3.19 23.92
CA PRO A 131 16.08 4.19 23.79
C PRO A 131 15.54 5.54 23.31
N SER A 132 16.26 6.62 23.62
CA SER A 132 15.90 7.96 23.18
C SER A 132 15.91 8.05 21.66
N GLY A 133 14.89 8.73 21.10
CA GLY A 133 14.73 9.00 19.68
C GLY A 133 13.79 8.04 19.00
N GLU A 134 14.22 6.88 18.56
CA GLU A 134 13.37 5.93 17.84
C GLU A 134 13.33 4.57 18.54
N ALA A 135 12.15 4.00 18.58
CA ALA A 135 11.85 2.96 19.53
C ALA A 135 11.92 1.56 18.94
N SER A 136 13.07 0.93 19.00
CA SER A 136 13.13 -0.52 19.08
C SER A 136 13.19 -0.94 20.54
N PRO A 137 12.27 -1.77 21.05
CA PRO A 137 12.31 -2.20 22.43
C PRO A 137 13.55 -3.05 22.69
N GLU A 138 14.21 -2.75 23.81
CA GLU A 138 15.38 -3.49 24.30
C GLU A 138 15.11 -4.07 25.70
N ASN A 139 15.86 -5.09 26.08
CA ASN A 139 15.77 -5.70 27.41
C ASN A 139 14.36 -6.10 27.84
N ILE A 140 13.61 -6.68 26.91
CA ILE A 140 12.22 -7.09 27.15
C ILE A 140 12.19 -8.19 28.21
N ARG A 141 11.39 -7.98 29.26
CA ARG A 141 11.23 -8.91 30.38
C ARG A 141 9.74 -9.05 30.69
N SER A 142 9.33 -10.24 31.04
CA SER A 142 8.00 -10.51 31.56
C SER A 142 8.11 -10.92 33.03
N LEU A 143 7.27 -10.31 33.85
CA LEU A 143 7.18 -10.54 35.30
C LEU A 143 5.75 -10.87 35.66
N PRO A 144 5.49 -11.65 36.71
CA PRO A 144 4.13 -11.84 37.22
C PRO A 144 3.51 -10.50 37.61
N ALA A 145 2.20 -10.34 37.36
CA ALA A 145 1.49 -9.11 37.72
C ALA A 145 1.66 -8.77 39.25
N GLY A 146 1.92 -7.51 39.52
CA GLY A 146 2.17 -7.02 40.86
C GLY A 146 3.58 -7.28 41.42
N SER A 147 4.50 -7.76 40.61
CA SER A 147 5.91 -7.86 40.95
C SER A 147 6.57 -6.47 40.91
N ASP A 148 7.44 -6.19 41.88
CA ASP A 148 8.26 -4.98 41.83
C ASP A 148 9.18 -5.05 40.59
N THR A 149 8.99 -4.13 39.66
CA THR A 149 9.92 -3.98 38.54
C THR A 149 11.24 -3.39 39.06
N PRO A 150 12.38 -3.98 38.70
CA PRO A 150 13.66 -3.41 39.09
C PRO A 150 13.78 -2.03 38.44
N HIS A 151 13.76 -0.98 39.22
CA HIS A 151 13.88 0.39 38.73
C HIS A 151 15.19 0.59 38.00
N SER A 152 15.11 0.85 36.73
CA SER A 152 16.22 1.37 35.95
C SER A 152 16.52 2.80 36.41
N LYS A 153 17.77 3.24 36.30
CA LYS A 153 18.19 4.60 36.67
C LYS A 153 17.61 5.70 35.75
N GLY A 154 16.71 5.37 34.83
CA GLY A 154 16.09 6.25 33.85
C GLY A 154 14.65 6.64 34.20
N GLN A 155 13.98 7.25 33.24
CA GLN A 155 12.55 7.54 33.29
C GLN A 155 11.78 6.22 33.16
N SER A 156 10.80 6.01 34.07
CA SER A 156 9.90 4.83 33.98
C SER A 156 8.47 5.28 33.75
N ILE A 157 7.76 4.60 32.89
CA ILE A 157 6.36 4.88 32.56
C ILE A 157 5.58 3.59 32.72
N HIS A 158 4.53 3.64 33.50
CA HIS A 158 3.59 2.54 33.64
C HIS A 158 2.37 2.78 32.75
N LEU A 159 2.07 1.81 31.91
CA LEU A 159 0.99 1.88 30.93
C LEU A 159 0.09 0.67 31.05
N LYS A 160 -1.19 0.92 30.84
CA LYS A 160 -2.19 -0.12 30.65
C LYS A 160 -2.86 0.06 29.31
N LEU A 161 -2.91 -1.01 28.52
CA LEU A 161 -3.66 -0.99 27.26
C LEU A 161 -5.16 -0.93 27.58
N LEU A 162 -5.84 0.15 27.19
CA LEU A 162 -7.27 0.34 27.39
C LEU A 162 -8.09 -0.28 26.28
N THR A 163 -7.83 0.16 25.05
CA THR A 163 -8.58 -0.25 23.86
C THR A 163 -7.68 -0.28 22.64
N VAL A 164 -8.05 -1.15 21.72
CA VAL A 164 -7.49 -1.18 20.37
C VAL A 164 -8.60 -0.86 19.40
N GLU A 165 -8.43 0.19 18.61
CA GLU A 165 -9.39 0.60 17.59
C GLU A 165 -8.79 0.31 16.21
N LEU A 166 -9.58 -0.24 15.29
CA LEU A 166 -9.16 -0.41 13.91
C LEU A 166 -9.61 0.78 13.07
N SER A 167 -8.69 1.32 12.28
CA SER A 167 -9.02 2.33 11.26
C SER A 167 -9.81 1.70 10.10
N GLU A 168 -10.37 2.53 9.20
CA GLU A 168 -11.01 2.05 7.96
C GLU A 168 -10.08 1.18 7.10
N GLN A 169 -8.77 1.33 7.25
CA GLN A 169 -7.73 0.55 6.58
C GLN A 169 -7.31 -0.69 7.37
N SER A 170 -8.03 -1.03 8.45
CA SER A 170 -7.69 -2.12 9.38
C SER A 170 -6.33 -1.98 10.05
N ILE A 171 -5.83 -0.77 10.21
CA ILE A 171 -4.60 -0.46 10.97
C ILE A 171 -5.01 -0.25 12.44
N PRO A 172 -4.39 -0.95 13.39
CA PRO A 172 -4.71 -0.81 14.80
C PRO A 172 -4.15 0.50 15.36
N THR A 173 -4.95 1.18 16.15
CA THR A 173 -4.55 2.32 16.99
C THR A 173 -4.66 1.88 18.44
N PHE A 174 -3.56 1.95 19.17
CA PHE A 174 -3.48 1.53 20.56
C PHE A 174 -3.68 2.71 21.49
N LYS A 175 -4.62 2.59 22.41
CA LYS A 175 -4.88 3.60 23.45
C LYS A 175 -4.42 3.07 24.79
N PHE A 176 -3.56 3.85 25.44
CA PHE A 176 -2.99 3.52 26.74
C PHE A 176 -3.48 4.49 27.80
N GLU A 177 -3.62 3.97 29.02
CA GLU A 177 -3.75 4.74 30.24
C GLU A 177 -2.40 4.75 30.95
N THR A 178 -1.96 5.93 31.37
CA THR A 178 -0.75 6.06 32.20
C THR A 178 -1.12 5.85 33.67
N ILE A 179 -0.46 4.91 34.32
CA ILE A 179 -0.64 4.62 35.74
C ILE A 179 0.46 5.35 36.50
N GLY A 180 0.07 6.30 37.36
CA GLY A 180 1.02 7.12 38.14
C GLY A 180 1.31 8.48 37.51
N GLU A 181 2.53 9.00 37.74
CA GLU A 181 2.93 10.29 37.19
C GLU A 181 3.12 10.21 35.67
N SER A 182 2.37 11.07 34.97
CA SER A 182 2.58 11.21 33.51
C SER A 182 3.95 11.86 33.29
N PRO A 183 4.76 11.37 32.37
CA PRO A 183 6.01 12.02 32.02
C PRO A 183 5.74 13.46 31.58
N ASP A 184 6.55 14.41 32.04
CA ASP A 184 6.45 15.83 31.71
C ASP A 184 6.51 16.14 30.20
N ASP A 185 7.06 15.23 29.43
CA ASP A 185 7.15 15.32 27.97
C ASP A 185 5.94 14.62 27.34
N GLY A 186 4.85 15.35 27.12
CA GLY A 186 3.59 14.89 26.50
C GLY A 186 3.71 14.37 25.05
N LEU A 187 4.61 13.43 24.81
CA LEU A 187 4.98 12.83 23.52
C LEU A 187 4.08 11.67 23.08
N TRP A 188 2.92 11.52 23.71
CA TRP A 188 1.91 10.56 23.30
C TRP A 188 1.03 11.15 22.19
N SER A 189 1.56 11.25 20.99
CA SER A 189 0.71 11.28 19.80
C SER A 189 0.04 9.91 19.70
N PRO A 190 -1.23 9.83 19.22
CA PRO A 190 -1.82 8.53 18.93
C PRO A 190 -0.83 7.75 18.07
N LEU A 191 -0.48 6.54 18.52
CA LEU A 191 0.52 5.73 17.86
C LEU A 191 -0.14 5.12 16.63
N GLU A 192 0.24 5.58 15.47
CA GLU A 192 -0.13 5.00 14.18
C GLU A 192 1.08 4.22 13.66
N PRO A 193 1.15 2.92 13.92
CA PRO A 193 2.23 2.10 13.42
C PRO A 193 2.17 2.01 11.90
N ASP A 194 3.33 1.97 11.23
CA ASP A 194 3.41 1.75 9.80
C ASP A 194 2.87 0.35 9.41
N GLU A 195 2.06 0.29 8.37
CA GLU A 195 1.45 -0.97 7.91
C GLU A 195 2.50 -2.06 7.60
N ALA A 196 3.63 -1.69 7.01
CA ALA A 196 4.68 -2.65 6.70
C ALA A 196 5.31 -3.24 7.97
N SER A 197 5.53 -2.41 8.98
CA SER A 197 6.03 -2.82 10.29
C SER A 197 5.04 -3.74 11.02
N LEU A 198 3.74 -3.46 10.93
CA LEU A 198 2.70 -4.34 11.48
C LEU A 198 2.69 -5.72 10.83
N TRP A 199 2.82 -5.79 9.50
CA TRP A 199 2.88 -7.07 8.80
C TRP A 199 4.10 -7.90 9.19
N ASN A 200 5.21 -7.25 9.50
CA ASN A 200 6.41 -7.93 10.00
C ASN A 200 6.23 -8.37 11.46
N ALA A 201 5.57 -7.54 12.26
CA ALA A 201 5.31 -7.80 13.66
C ALA A 201 4.27 -8.90 13.93
N ASP A 202 3.34 -9.09 13.01
CA ASP A 202 2.28 -10.08 13.11
C ASP A 202 2.86 -11.50 13.11
N ILE A 203 2.49 -12.31 14.11
CA ILE A 203 2.99 -13.68 14.28
C ILE A 203 2.17 -14.75 13.55
N ARG A 204 1.12 -14.38 12.83
CA ARG A 204 0.35 -15.33 12.03
C ARG A 204 1.23 -15.94 10.92
N PRO A 205 0.84 -17.11 10.36
CA PRO A 205 1.64 -17.78 9.33
C PRO A 205 1.95 -16.87 8.14
N SER A 206 3.18 -16.95 7.62
CA SER A 206 3.59 -16.13 6.45
C SER A 206 2.73 -16.38 5.22
N SER A 207 2.31 -17.63 5.01
CA SER A 207 1.38 -18.01 3.93
C SER A 207 0.01 -17.33 4.07
N PHE A 208 -0.53 -17.25 5.28
CA PHE A 208 -1.78 -16.57 5.57
C PHE A 208 -1.64 -15.05 5.37
N LYS A 209 -0.57 -14.46 5.93
CA LYS A 209 -0.28 -13.02 5.78
C LYS A 209 -0.18 -12.59 4.32
N THR A 210 0.46 -13.39 3.47
CA THR A 210 0.59 -13.09 2.02
C THR A 210 -0.76 -13.07 1.31
N VAL A 211 -1.61 -14.05 1.59
CA VAL A 211 -2.96 -14.12 1.02
C VAL A 211 -3.81 -12.95 1.50
N GLU A 212 -3.81 -12.67 2.80
CA GLU A 212 -4.59 -11.59 3.38
C GLU A 212 -4.12 -10.21 2.89
N ARG A 213 -2.79 -9.98 2.84
CA ARG A 213 -2.23 -8.74 2.29
C ARG A 213 -2.62 -8.51 0.83
N SER A 214 -2.62 -9.56 0.02
CA SER A 214 -3.07 -9.48 -1.36
C SER A 214 -4.57 -9.21 -1.45
N ALA A 215 -5.38 -9.85 -0.60
CA ALA A 215 -6.83 -9.64 -0.54
C ALA A 215 -7.18 -8.20 -0.12
N ARG A 216 -6.53 -7.66 0.92
CA ARG A 216 -6.73 -6.26 1.37
C ARG A 216 -6.37 -5.26 0.27
N ARG A 217 -5.23 -5.47 -0.43
CA ARG A 217 -4.85 -4.62 -1.58
C ARG A 217 -5.89 -4.68 -2.69
N THR A 218 -6.37 -5.88 -3.02
CA THR A 218 -7.39 -6.06 -4.05
C THR A 218 -8.70 -5.40 -3.64
N THR A 219 -9.13 -5.57 -2.40
CA THR A 219 -10.36 -4.95 -1.88
C THR A 219 -10.27 -3.43 -1.90
N SER A 220 -9.14 -2.85 -1.49
CA SER A 220 -8.94 -1.39 -1.54
C SER A 220 -8.95 -0.84 -2.97
N LEU A 221 -8.38 -1.57 -3.92
CA LEU A 221 -8.44 -1.24 -5.34
C LEU A 221 -9.87 -1.33 -5.89
N VAL A 222 -10.59 -2.41 -5.57
CA VAL A 222 -11.98 -2.60 -5.99
C VAL A 222 -12.87 -1.49 -5.41
N THR A 223 -12.71 -1.15 -4.13
CA THR A 223 -13.49 -0.08 -3.49
C THR A 223 -13.21 1.27 -4.16
N ARG A 224 -11.96 1.57 -4.49
CA ARG A 224 -11.60 2.80 -5.24
C ARG A 224 -12.21 2.79 -6.64
N ILE A 225 -12.11 1.68 -7.37
CA ILE A 225 -12.69 1.55 -8.71
C ILE A 225 -14.22 1.68 -8.64
N MET A 226 -14.88 1.05 -7.67
CA MET A 226 -16.32 1.20 -7.46
C MET A 226 -16.71 2.64 -7.12
N GLY A 227 -15.91 3.32 -6.30
CA GLY A 227 -16.12 4.75 -6.01
C GLY A 227 -16.06 5.61 -7.27
N TYR A 228 -15.03 5.41 -8.10
CA TYR A 228 -14.92 6.11 -9.39
C TYR A 228 -16.04 5.73 -10.37
N ALA A 229 -16.44 4.45 -10.41
CA ALA A 229 -17.54 3.98 -11.24
C ALA A 229 -18.88 4.61 -10.79
N ALA A 230 -19.11 4.73 -9.47
CA ALA A 230 -20.30 5.39 -8.94
C ALA A 230 -20.33 6.89 -9.29
N ILE A 231 -19.20 7.60 -9.13
CA ILE A 231 -19.06 9.00 -9.54
C ILE A 231 -19.31 9.13 -11.05
N PHE A 232 -18.73 8.26 -11.85
CA PHE A 232 -18.92 8.26 -13.30
C PHE A 232 -20.39 8.00 -13.67
N ALA A 233 -21.05 7.06 -13.00
CA ALA A 233 -22.48 6.81 -13.20
C ALA A 233 -23.33 8.03 -12.86
N ILE A 234 -23.03 8.73 -11.76
CA ILE A 234 -23.73 9.98 -11.38
C ILE A 234 -23.51 11.06 -12.46
N VAL A 235 -22.27 11.21 -12.94
CA VAL A 235 -21.96 12.17 -14.01
C VAL A 235 -22.73 11.84 -15.29
N LEU A 236 -22.82 10.54 -15.65
CA LEU A 236 -23.64 10.12 -16.80
C LEU A 236 -25.11 10.44 -16.61
N VAL A 237 -25.69 10.16 -15.44
CA VAL A 237 -27.11 10.47 -15.15
C VAL A 237 -27.36 11.98 -15.20
N VAL A 238 -26.44 12.78 -14.64
CA VAL A 238 -26.52 14.25 -14.74
C VAL A 238 -26.41 14.70 -16.20
N PHE A 239 -25.53 14.09 -16.97
CA PHE A 239 -25.35 14.39 -18.37
C PHE A 239 -26.58 14.00 -19.22
N GLU A 240 -27.16 12.82 -18.97
CA GLU A 240 -28.45 12.44 -19.57
C GLU A 240 -29.58 13.36 -19.16
N GLY A 241 -29.63 13.72 -17.87
CA GLY A 241 -30.63 14.71 -17.37
C GLY A 241 -30.48 16.08 -18.04
N LEU A 242 -29.25 16.55 -18.26
CA LEU A 242 -28.98 17.79 -18.99
C LEU A 242 -29.36 17.67 -20.48
N LEU A 243 -29.12 16.52 -21.10
CA LEU A 243 -29.54 16.26 -22.48
C LEU A 243 -31.07 16.25 -22.59
N PHE A 244 -31.76 15.62 -21.65
CA PHE A 244 -33.21 15.58 -21.59
C PHE A 244 -33.81 16.98 -21.36
N LEU A 245 -33.21 17.77 -20.46
CA LEU A 245 -33.60 19.17 -20.27
C LEU A 245 -33.31 20.02 -21.51
N GLY A 246 -32.20 19.75 -22.19
CA GLY A 246 -31.84 20.38 -23.46
C GLY A 246 -32.86 20.11 -24.56
N ASP A 247 -33.25 18.85 -24.72
CA ASP A 247 -34.26 18.44 -25.69
C ASP A 247 -35.66 19.04 -25.38
N PHE A 248 -36.03 19.05 -24.11
CA PHE A 248 -37.30 19.70 -23.67
C PHE A 248 -37.28 21.22 -23.93
N TRP A 249 -36.15 21.88 -23.65
CA TRP A 249 -35.97 23.30 -23.89
C TRP A 249 -35.93 23.64 -25.40
N LEU A 250 -35.26 22.80 -26.21
CA LEU A 250 -35.25 22.90 -27.67
C LEU A 250 -36.64 22.67 -28.25
N GLY A 251 -37.38 21.65 -27.77
CA GLY A 251 -38.75 21.36 -28.23
C GLY A 251 -39.71 22.53 -28.01
N THR A 252 -39.53 23.33 -26.94
CA THR A 252 -40.31 24.52 -26.69
C THR A 252 -39.92 25.74 -27.54
N ARG A 253 -38.72 25.78 -28.09
CA ARG A 253 -38.21 26.88 -28.95
C ARG A 253 -38.27 26.57 -30.44
N THR A 254 -38.25 25.31 -30.87
CA THR A 254 -38.27 24.94 -32.30
C THR A 254 -39.56 25.33 -33.01
N ALA A 255 -40.67 25.46 -32.28
CA ALA A 255 -41.94 26.01 -32.85
C ALA A 255 -41.80 27.47 -33.33
N LYS A 256 -40.72 28.18 -32.96
CA LYS A 256 -40.50 29.60 -33.35
C LYS A 256 -39.31 29.79 -34.32
N ILE A 257 -38.52 28.77 -34.62
CA ILE A 257 -37.26 28.93 -35.33
C ILE A 257 -37.21 28.09 -36.64
N ASP A 258 -38.29 27.36 -36.99
CA ASP A 258 -38.33 26.51 -38.17
C ASP A 258 -38.11 27.26 -39.50
N GLU A 259 -38.27 28.57 -39.56
CA GLU A 259 -37.96 29.37 -40.75
C GLU A 259 -36.46 29.68 -40.95
N GLN A 260 -35.61 29.56 -39.91
CA GLN A 260 -34.17 29.89 -40.00
C GLN A 260 -33.23 28.68 -39.80
N ALA A 261 -33.73 27.45 -39.71
CA ALA A 261 -33.03 26.30 -39.18
C ALA A 261 -32.06 25.59 -40.16
N THR A 262 -32.16 25.83 -41.46
CA THR A 262 -31.37 25.04 -42.43
C THR A 262 -29.88 25.32 -42.49
N PRO A 263 -29.38 26.57 -42.38
CA PRO A 263 -27.96 26.82 -42.33
C PRO A 263 -27.29 26.51 -40.99
N VAL A 264 -28.04 26.64 -39.87
CA VAL A 264 -27.48 26.42 -38.52
C VAL A 264 -27.22 24.93 -38.27
N ARG A 265 -28.14 24.03 -38.65
CA ARG A 265 -27.95 22.58 -38.55
C ARG A 265 -26.70 22.08 -39.28
N ARG A 266 -26.37 22.65 -40.44
CA ARG A 266 -25.13 22.27 -41.17
C ARG A 266 -23.82 22.65 -40.45
N ILE A 267 -23.87 23.71 -39.64
CA ILE A 267 -22.68 24.17 -38.88
C ILE A 267 -22.53 23.32 -37.63
N GLU A 268 -23.63 22.99 -36.94
CA GLU A 268 -23.61 22.14 -35.75
C GLU A 268 -23.15 20.70 -36.06
N ASP A 269 -23.62 20.13 -37.16
CA ASP A 269 -23.19 18.78 -37.63
C ASP A 269 -21.68 18.74 -37.93
N LYS A 270 -21.15 19.81 -38.55
CA LYS A 270 -19.70 19.90 -38.82
C LYS A 270 -18.88 20.06 -37.54
N GLN A 271 -19.36 20.85 -36.55
CA GLN A 271 -18.68 20.99 -35.26
C GLN A 271 -18.70 19.72 -34.45
N SER A 272 -19.82 19.00 -34.41
CA SER A 272 -19.95 17.72 -33.75
C SER A 272 -19.01 16.67 -34.36
N LEU A 273 -18.86 16.67 -35.68
CA LEU A 273 -17.96 15.76 -36.38
C LEU A 273 -16.49 16.07 -36.06
N LEU A 274 -16.12 17.35 -36.00
CA LEU A 274 -14.77 17.79 -35.64
C LEU A 274 -14.43 17.40 -34.17
N ASN A 275 -15.37 17.58 -33.24
CA ASN A 275 -15.16 17.22 -31.84
C ASN A 275 -15.04 15.70 -31.66
N LYS A 276 -15.81 14.89 -32.40
CA LYS A 276 -15.65 13.43 -32.41
C LYS A 276 -14.31 12.98 -33.00
N LEU A 277 -13.87 13.63 -34.09
CA LEU A 277 -12.55 13.34 -34.68
C LEU A 277 -11.41 13.72 -33.74
N ASP A 278 -11.53 14.82 -33.03
CA ASP A 278 -10.52 15.25 -32.04
C ASP A 278 -10.48 14.29 -30.82
N GLN A 279 -11.64 13.84 -30.35
CA GLN A 279 -11.76 12.86 -29.28
C GLN A 279 -11.15 11.49 -29.66
N VAL A 280 -11.40 11.01 -30.87
CA VAL A 280 -10.79 9.77 -31.39
C VAL A 280 -9.28 9.94 -31.60
N ALA A 281 -8.86 11.09 -32.13
CA ALA A 281 -7.44 11.38 -32.31
C ALA A 281 -6.67 11.40 -31.00
N GLN A 282 -7.25 11.98 -29.95
CA GLN A 282 -6.57 12.09 -28.64
C GLN A 282 -6.61 10.81 -27.81
N ASN A 283 -7.73 10.09 -27.81
CA ASN A 283 -7.90 8.96 -26.89
C ASN A 283 -7.56 7.59 -27.51
N GLU A 284 -7.77 7.40 -28.81
CA GLU A 284 -7.57 6.09 -29.46
C GLU A 284 -6.30 6.04 -30.31
N LEU A 285 -6.01 7.10 -31.08
CA LEU A 285 -4.86 7.09 -32.01
C LEU A 285 -3.53 7.45 -31.32
N ARG A 286 -3.57 8.29 -30.28
CA ARG A 286 -2.36 8.74 -29.60
C ARG A 286 -1.63 7.62 -28.85
N PRO A 287 -2.28 6.73 -28.11
CA PRO A 287 -1.64 5.56 -27.52
C PRO A 287 -0.95 4.67 -28.56
N ILE A 288 -1.60 4.45 -29.69
CA ILE A 288 -1.06 3.66 -30.81
C ILE A 288 0.17 4.36 -31.40
N ALA A 289 0.10 5.68 -31.58
CA ALA A 289 1.22 6.47 -32.11
C ALA A 289 2.43 6.43 -31.17
N MET A 290 2.21 6.52 -29.85
CA MET A 290 3.26 6.42 -28.84
C MET A 290 3.94 5.04 -28.90
N LEU A 291 3.17 3.98 -28.90
CA LEU A 291 3.68 2.62 -28.99
C LEU A 291 4.40 2.37 -30.33
N THR A 292 3.83 2.85 -31.43
CA THR A 292 4.43 2.75 -32.77
C THR A 292 5.77 3.50 -32.80
N ALA A 293 5.82 4.72 -32.28
CA ALA A 293 7.05 5.51 -32.23
C ALA A 293 8.14 4.84 -31.37
N ALA A 294 7.78 4.24 -30.22
CA ALA A 294 8.73 3.49 -29.40
C ALA A 294 9.23 2.22 -30.12
N ASN A 295 8.35 1.52 -30.81
CA ASN A 295 8.69 0.33 -31.57
C ASN A 295 9.52 0.66 -32.83
N GLU A 296 9.29 1.79 -33.50
CA GLU A 296 10.14 2.29 -34.60
C GLU A 296 11.58 2.48 -34.14
N VAL A 297 11.79 3.10 -32.97
CA VAL A 297 13.14 3.25 -32.40
C VAL A 297 13.77 1.90 -32.12
N ARG A 298 13.01 0.94 -31.60
CA ARG A 298 13.48 -0.42 -31.36
C ARG A 298 13.92 -1.11 -32.65
N THR A 299 13.09 -1.05 -33.68
CA THR A 299 13.37 -1.68 -34.99
C THR A 299 14.52 -1.01 -35.75
N ALA A 300 14.65 0.32 -35.64
CA ALA A 300 15.74 1.07 -36.25
C ALA A 300 17.13 0.70 -35.70
N LEU A 301 17.20 0.22 -34.47
CA LEU A 301 18.44 -0.26 -33.85
C LEU A 301 18.89 -1.62 -34.40
N GLY A 302 18.05 -2.33 -35.12
CA GLY A 302 18.36 -3.68 -35.64
C GLY A 302 18.62 -4.71 -34.53
N THR A 303 18.36 -4.37 -33.28
CA THR A 303 18.55 -5.26 -32.14
C THR A 303 17.33 -6.16 -32.00
N THR A 304 17.51 -7.46 -32.24
CA THR A 304 16.48 -8.49 -32.02
C THR A 304 16.35 -8.84 -30.53
N GLY A 305 17.16 -8.21 -29.67
CA GLY A 305 17.32 -8.59 -28.27
C GLY A 305 16.39 -7.90 -27.29
N ILE A 306 15.58 -6.92 -27.72
CA ILE A 306 14.63 -6.23 -26.85
C ILE A 306 13.22 -6.71 -27.16
N GLU A 307 12.59 -7.34 -26.17
CA GLU A 307 11.21 -7.82 -26.23
C GLU A 307 10.37 -7.04 -25.22
N TYR A 308 9.19 -6.60 -25.61
CA TYR A 308 8.21 -5.98 -24.70
C TYR A 308 7.32 -7.08 -24.15
N ASP A 309 7.25 -7.19 -22.84
CA ASP A 309 6.35 -8.09 -22.15
C ASP A 309 5.02 -7.38 -21.84
N GLU A 310 5.09 -6.12 -21.39
CA GLU A 310 3.93 -5.32 -21.04
C GLU A 310 4.16 -3.85 -21.38
N THR A 311 3.10 -3.17 -21.81
CA THR A 311 3.14 -1.73 -22.05
C THR A 311 1.93 -1.07 -21.42
N ILE A 312 2.16 -0.14 -20.51
CA ILE A 312 1.12 0.61 -19.80
C ILE A 312 1.18 2.06 -20.31
N ILE A 313 0.06 2.55 -20.79
CA ILE A 313 -0.08 3.96 -21.20
C ILE A 313 -1.00 4.65 -20.23
N ASP A 314 -0.48 5.63 -19.52
CA ASP A 314 -1.24 6.48 -18.63
C ASP A 314 -1.85 7.66 -19.41
N SER A 315 -3.01 8.14 -18.94
CA SER A 315 -3.79 9.24 -19.56
C SER A 315 -3.01 10.53 -19.83
N SER A 316 -1.84 10.66 -19.25
CA SER A 316 -0.98 11.86 -19.27
C SER A 316 0.16 11.86 -20.28
N ASN A 317 0.15 11.06 -21.32
CA ASN A 317 1.26 10.89 -22.28
C ASN A 317 2.46 10.11 -21.75
N ARG A 318 2.27 9.36 -20.68
CA ARG A 318 3.32 8.53 -20.10
C ARG A 318 3.17 7.11 -20.61
N LEU A 319 4.27 6.56 -21.14
CA LEU A 319 4.38 5.20 -21.61
C LEU A 319 5.36 4.46 -20.71
N THR A 320 4.90 3.46 -20.03
CA THR A 320 5.74 2.53 -19.28
C THR A 320 5.88 1.25 -20.08
N ILE A 321 7.11 0.87 -20.37
CA ILE A 321 7.46 -0.36 -21.12
C ILE A 321 8.16 -1.29 -20.16
N GLU A 322 7.59 -2.47 -19.98
CA GLU A 322 8.23 -3.59 -19.31
C GLU A 322 8.64 -4.62 -20.36
N GLY A 323 9.85 -5.15 -20.19
CA GLY A 323 10.36 -6.07 -21.18
C GLY A 323 11.68 -6.73 -20.80
N LYS A 324 12.24 -7.45 -21.76
CA LYS A 324 13.49 -8.16 -21.61
C LYS A 324 14.50 -7.68 -22.63
N ALA A 325 15.74 -7.55 -22.20
CA ALA A 325 16.88 -7.29 -23.08
C ALA A 325 17.92 -8.41 -22.90
N ASN A 326 18.62 -8.77 -23.97
CA ASN A 326 19.68 -9.78 -23.86
C ASN A 326 20.87 -9.27 -23.06
N THR A 327 21.16 -7.96 -23.14
CA THR A 327 22.26 -7.34 -22.40
C THR A 327 21.90 -5.95 -21.88
N ILE A 328 22.56 -5.51 -20.80
CA ILE A 328 22.45 -4.14 -20.28
C ILE A 328 22.88 -3.10 -21.33
N ASN A 329 23.87 -3.44 -22.17
CA ASN A 329 24.34 -2.53 -23.20
C ASN A 329 23.27 -2.26 -24.25
N GLU A 330 22.47 -3.26 -24.63
CA GLU A 330 21.35 -3.09 -25.56
C GLU A 330 20.25 -2.21 -24.94
N LEU A 331 19.95 -2.40 -23.67
CA LEU A 331 19.01 -1.54 -22.95
C LEU A 331 19.47 -0.07 -22.92
N ASN A 332 20.75 0.15 -22.60
CA ASN A 332 21.34 1.49 -22.58
C ASN A 332 21.34 2.15 -23.97
N LEU A 333 21.63 1.37 -25.00
CA LEU A 333 21.55 1.85 -26.39
C LEU A 333 20.14 2.21 -26.77
N TYR A 334 19.17 1.40 -26.41
CA TYR A 334 17.75 1.65 -26.66
C TYR A 334 17.26 2.91 -25.95
N THR A 335 17.52 3.06 -24.65
CA THR A 335 17.10 4.24 -23.88
C THR A 335 17.77 5.52 -24.39
N LYS A 336 19.03 5.43 -24.81
CA LYS A 336 19.73 6.56 -25.47
C LYS A 336 19.07 6.94 -26.79
N SER A 337 18.71 5.97 -27.60
CA SER A 337 18.07 6.21 -28.91
C SER A 337 16.65 6.75 -28.74
N LEU A 338 15.91 6.33 -27.73
CA LEU A 338 14.62 6.93 -27.39
C LEU A 338 14.76 8.42 -27.07
N ARG A 339 15.75 8.81 -26.27
CA ARG A 339 16.05 10.24 -26.00
C ARG A 339 16.46 10.99 -27.28
N GLN A 340 17.29 10.38 -28.12
CA GLN A 340 17.77 11.00 -29.34
C GLN A 340 16.69 11.16 -30.40
N SER A 341 15.61 10.36 -30.34
CA SER A 341 14.49 10.48 -31.29
C SER A 341 13.75 11.82 -31.21
N GLY A 342 13.93 12.57 -30.10
CA GLY A 342 13.22 13.83 -29.84
C GLY A 342 11.73 13.66 -29.55
N LYS A 343 11.21 12.41 -29.63
CA LYS A 343 9.81 12.10 -29.37
C LYS A 343 9.54 11.73 -27.91
N PHE A 344 10.57 11.30 -27.19
CA PHE A 344 10.46 10.81 -25.81
C PHE A 344 11.47 11.46 -24.87
N GLN A 345 11.03 11.70 -23.62
CA GLN A 345 11.89 12.02 -22.51
C GLN A 345 11.74 10.92 -21.46
N LEU A 346 12.82 10.56 -20.78
CA LEU A 346 12.75 9.61 -19.66
C LEU A 346 12.14 10.32 -18.46
N ALA A 347 11.05 9.76 -17.93
CA ALA A 347 10.41 10.25 -16.71
C ALA A 347 11.16 9.79 -15.45
N GLU A 348 11.71 8.59 -15.50
CA GLU A 348 12.50 7.98 -14.41
C GLU A 348 13.71 7.27 -14.98
N ASP A 349 14.71 7.03 -14.12
CA ASP A 349 15.83 6.17 -14.51
C ASP A 349 15.35 4.73 -14.73
N PRO A 350 15.85 4.05 -15.77
CA PRO A 350 15.46 2.68 -16.08
C PRO A 350 15.72 1.73 -14.91
N LYS A 351 14.72 1.02 -14.47
CA LYS A 351 14.84 -0.04 -13.45
C LYS A 351 15.11 -1.37 -14.18
N TYR A 352 16.12 -2.11 -13.78
CA TYR A 352 16.43 -3.39 -14.41
C TYR A 352 16.98 -4.41 -13.42
N ILE A 353 16.70 -5.67 -13.69
CA ILE A 353 17.22 -6.82 -12.92
C ILE A 353 17.77 -7.83 -13.91
N THR A 354 19.02 -8.23 -13.72
CA THR A 354 19.67 -9.25 -14.56
C THR A 354 19.64 -10.59 -13.85
N ARG A 355 19.07 -11.61 -14.49
CA ARG A 355 19.11 -13.02 -14.05
C ARG A 355 19.33 -13.90 -15.28
N ASP A 356 20.15 -14.94 -15.14
CA ASP A 356 20.39 -15.98 -16.16
C ASP A 356 20.69 -15.42 -17.56
N SER A 357 21.56 -14.42 -17.64
CA SER A 357 21.95 -13.75 -18.90
C SER A 357 20.84 -12.97 -19.61
N LYS A 358 19.70 -12.76 -18.96
CA LYS A 358 18.62 -11.86 -19.44
C LYS A 358 18.42 -10.72 -18.48
N THR A 359 18.17 -9.54 -19.02
CA THR A 359 17.92 -8.32 -18.25
C THR A 359 16.45 -7.94 -18.41
N THR A 360 15.67 -8.09 -17.34
CA THR A 360 14.29 -7.56 -17.30
C THR A 360 14.37 -6.09 -16.96
N PHE A 361 13.61 -5.25 -17.66
CA PHE A 361 13.63 -3.81 -17.46
C PHE A 361 12.25 -3.20 -17.41
N THR A 362 12.14 -2.07 -16.72
CA THR A 362 10.99 -1.15 -16.75
C THR A 362 11.50 0.23 -17.09
N VAL A 363 10.98 0.81 -18.17
CA VAL A 363 11.33 2.15 -18.65
C VAL A 363 10.07 3.00 -18.72
N THR A 364 10.06 4.14 -18.03
CA THR A 364 8.96 5.10 -18.05
C THR A 364 9.35 6.31 -18.88
N LEU A 365 8.53 6.61 -19.88
CA LEU A 365 8.77 7.60 -20.91
C LEU A 365 7.64 8.63 -20.93
N ASP A 366 7.97 9.88 -21.06
CA ASP A 366 7.01 10.94 -21.37
C ASP A 366 7.10 11.28 -22.86
N TYR A 367 5.96 11.20 -23.56
CA TYR A 367 5.86 11.49 -24.98
C TYR A 367 5.74 13.00 -25.21
N THR A 368 6.74 13.57 -25.82
CA THR A 368 6.86 15.03 -26.06
C THR A 368 6.60 15.44 -27.51
N TYR A 369 6.44 14.45 -28.40
CA TYR A 369 6.22 14.76 -29.81
C TYR A 369 4.88 15.46 -30.02
N ARG A 370 4.96 16.69 -30.49
CA ARG A 370 3.83 17.47 -30.97
C ARG A 370 3.82 17.36 -32.48
N GLU A 371 2.76 16.79 -33.04
CA GLU A 371 2.61 16.74 -34.49
C GLU A 371 2.72 18.18 -35.04
N PRO A 372 3.53 18.42 -36.07
CA PRO A 372 3.63 19.76 -36.65
C PRO A 372 2.24 20.20 -37.08
N GLU A 373 1.79 21.32 -36.55
CA GLU A 373 0.52 21.96 -36.90
C GLU A 373 0.46 22.08 -38.43
N PRO A 374 -0.58 21.57 -39.10
CA PRO A 374 -0.70 21.69 -40.55
C PRO A 374 -0.60 23.17 -40.91
N ALA A 375 0.36 23.51 -41.72
CA ALA A 375 0.63 24.89 -42.12
C ALA A 375 -0.67 25.55 -42.55
N ALA A 376 -1.12 26.53 -41.75
CA ALA A 376 -2.34 27.29 -41.99
C ALA A 376 -2.35 27.69 -43.47
N ALA A 377 -3.33 27.18 -44.20
CA ALA A 377 -3.52 27.51 -45.61
C ALA A 377 -3.60 29.05 -45.68
N LYS A 378 -2.56 29.66 -46.25
CA LYS A 378 -2.52 31.08 -46.52
C LYS A 378 -3.80 31.45 -47.27
N GLY A 379 -4.60 32.27 -46.60
CA GLY A 379 -5.86 32.77 -47.14
C GLY A 379 -5.69 33.28 -48.56
N VAL A 380 -6.44 32.67 -49.44
CA VAL A 380 -6.70 33.27 -50.77
C VAL A 380 -7.64 34.44 -50.50
N MET A 381 -7.04 35.62 -50.51
CA MET A 381 -7.78 36.88 -50.75
C MET A 381 -8.37 36.78 -52.14
N THR A 382 -9.65 36.71 -52.26
CA THR A 382 -10.38 37.01 -53.49
C THR A 382 -11.07 38.38 -53.40
N PRO A 383 -11.12 39.13 -54.49
CA PRO A 383 -11.45 40.59 -54.50
C PRO A 383 -12.91 40.90 -54.23
#